data_b351d8bee0cd84a4a2cd390ab0ee7b1e
#
_entry.id   b351d8bee0cd84a4a2cd390ab0ee7b1e
#
_cell.length_a   1.000
_cell.length_b   1.000
_cell.length_c   1.000
_cell.angle_alpha   90.00
_cell.angle_beta   90.00
_cell.angle_gamma   90.00
#
_symmetry.space_group_name_H-M   'P 1'
#
loop_
_entity.id
_entity.type
_entity.pdbx_description
1 polymer ?
#
loop_
_entity_poly.entity_id
_entity_poly.type
_entity_poly.pdbx_seq_one_letter_code
_entity_poly.pdbx_strand_id
1 'polypeptide(L)'
;MRLLISDRLANVFRDPVDIAIRYGCAEDASYVERPLAAWNRRVLVASPAYLSRHGRPAMLEDLSHHSCLLYMLNEHVYDNWKFGQQKIPVKGLLLSDDADVVRLWAIAGEGIAYKSWLDVREDVLSGRLEILLAQHLGELSPLNLVCPHRKQYSPAVRQLHQMLSRHLAPFAADMAAARANAEIPDSTA
;
A
#
# COMPACT_ATOMS: atom_id res chain seq x y z
N MET A 1 -25.25 -5.85 8.49
CA MET A 1 -24.00 -5.90 7.70
C MET A 1 -22.99 -6.78 8.46
N ARG A 2 -22.33 -7.70 7.78
CA ARG A 2 -21.22 -8.51 8.34
C ARG A 2 -19.93 -8.08 7.65
N LEU A 3 -18.90 -7.69 8.40
CA LEU A 3 -17.58 -7.34 7.90
C LEU A 3 -16.63 -8.52 8.17
N LEU A 4 -15.89 -8.91 7.13
CA LEU A 4 -14.77 -9.86 7.21
C LEU A 4 -13.51 -9.13 6.80
N ILE A 5 -12.44 -9.29 7.56
CA ILE A 5 -11.12 -8.71 7.26
C ILE A 5 -10.16 -9.88 7.06
N SER A 6 -9.46 -9.88 5.93
CA SER A 6 -8.50 -10.93 5.60
C SER A 6 -7.55 -10.45 4.52
N ASP A 7 -6.26 -10.73 4.66
CA ASP A 7 -5.25 -10.48 3.64
C ASP A 7 -5.26 -11.57 2.55
N ARG A 8 -5.93 -12.70 2.80
CA ARG A 8 -6.11 -13.72 1.76
C ARG A 8 -7.03 -13.20 0.67
N LEU A 9 -6.70 -13.49 -0.58
CA LEU A 9 -7.61 -13.24 -1.70
C LEU A 9 -8.87 -14.07 -1.46
N ALA A 10 -9.93 -13.43 -0.95
CA ALA A 10 -11.23 -14.04 -0.85
C ALA A 10 -11.64 -14.52 -2.25
N ASN A 11 -11.91 -15.81 -2.39
CA ASN A 11 -12.54 -16.31 -3.60
C ASN A 11 -14.02 -15.88 -3.51
N VAL A 12 -14.31 -14.70 -4.06
CA VAL A 12 -15.62 -14.05 -3.98
C VAL A 12 -16.74 -14.95 -4.55
N PHE A 13 -16.40 -16.03 -5.29
CA PHE A 13 -17.36 -17.04 -5.74
C PHE A 13 -17.60 -18.17 -4.75
N ARG A 14 -16.60 -18.49 -3.93
CA ARG A 14 -16.71 -19.58 -2.94
C ARG A 14 -17.13 -19.09 -1.57
N ASP A 15 -16.75 -17.86 -1.24
CA ASP A 15 -17.10 -17.24 0.03
C ASP A 15 -18.44 -16.51 -0.10
N PRO A 16 -19.33 -16.58 0.89
CA PRO A 16 -20.64 -15.93 0.86
C PRO A 16 -20.48 -14.42 1.14
N VAL A 17 -19.81 -13.70 0.23
CA VAL A 17 -19.62 -12.25 0.29
C VAL A 17 -20.36 -11.56 -0.85
N ASP A 18 -21.10 -10.50 -0.53
CA ASP A 18 -21.81 -9.70 -1.52
C ASP A 18 -20.87 -8.74 -2.26
N ILE A 19 -19.89 -8.20 -1.54
CA ILE A 19 -18.87 -7.28 -2.04
C ILE A 19 -17.54 -7.53 -1.35
N ALA A 20 -16.45 -7.28 -2.06
CA ALA A 20 -15.11 -7.22 -1.50
C ALA A 20 -14.47 -5.86 -1.80
N ILE A 21 -13.67 -5.36 -0.88
CA ILE A 21 -12.79 -4.20 -1.10
C ILE A 21 -11.36 -4.72 -1.03
N ARG A 22 -10.60 -4.51 -2.11
CA ARG A 22 -9.25 -5.08 -2.20
C ARG A 22 -8.31 -4.24 -3.06
N TYR A 23 -7.03 -4.40 -2.84
CA TYR A 23 -5.99 -3.85 -3.70
C TYR A 23 -5.80 -4.69 -4.96
N GLY A 24 -5.32 -4.04 -6.01
CA GLY A 24 -5.04 -4.66 -7.31
C GLY A 24 -6.29 -4.87 -8.16
N CYS A 25 -6.09 -5.46 -9.34
CA CYS A 25 -7.15 -5.77 -10.28
C CYS A 25 -7.66 -7.20 -10.08
N ALA A 26 -8.93 -7.44 -10.39
CA ALA A 26 -9.49 -8.77 -10.41
C ALA A 26 -8.91 -9.55 -11.58
N GLU A 27 -8.47 -10.79 -11.34
CA GLU A 27 -7.92 -11.65 -12.39
C GLU A 27 -9.03 -12.24 -13.28
N ASP A 28 -10.27 -12.27 -12.80
CA ASP A 28 -11.40 -12.86 -13.50
C ASP A 28 -12.34 -11.78 -14.06
N ALA A 29 -12.52 -11.79 -15.37
CA ALA A 29 -13.39 -10.86 -16.12
C ALA A 29 -14.89 -10.95 -15.74
N SER A 30 -15.30 -11.98 -14.99
CA SER A 30 -16.68 -12.13 -14.52
C SER A 30 -17.05 -11.18 -13.38
N TYR A 31 -16.06 -10.62 -12.69
CA TYR A 31 -16.27 -9.64 -11.62
C TYR A 31 -16.67 -8.25 -12.16
N VAL A 32 -17.51 -7.59 -11.41
CA VAL A 32 -17.74 -6.16 -11.59
C VAL A 32 -16.82 -5.40 -10.66
N GLU A 33 -15.79 -4.81 -11.22
CA GLU A 33 -14.81 -4.02 -10.50
C GLU A 33 -15.12 -2.53 -10.65
N ARG A 34 -15.06 -1.79 -9.53
CA ARG A 34 -15.25 -0.34 -9.48
C ARG A 34 -14.14 0.28 -8.64
N PRO A 35 -13.32 1.15 -9.22
CA PRO A 35 -12.23 1.77 -8.49
C PRO A 35 -12.75 2.72 -7.41
N LEU A 36 -12.21 2.59 -6.21
CA LEU A 36 -12.39 3.51 -5.09
C LEU A 36 -11.25 4.54 -5.05
N ALA A 37 -10.03 4.08 -5.28
CA ALA A 37 -8.83 4.91 -5.33
C ALA A 37 -7.87 4.38 -6.41
N ALA A 38 -8.15 4.70 -7.68
CA ALA A 38 -7.32 4.28 -8.81
C ALA A 38 -5.91 4.92 -8.82
N TRP A 39 -5.76 6.07 -8.16
CA TRP A 39 -4.53 6.85 -8.03
C TRP A 39 -3.55 6.27 -7.00
N ASN A 40 -4.03 5.37 -6.12
CA ASN A 40 -3.23 4.86 -5.02
C ASN A 40 -2.00 4.09 -5.53
N ARG A 41 -0.87 4.33 -4.85
CA ARG A 41 0.43 3.74 -5.17
C ARG A 41 1.10 3.21 -3.91
N ARG A 42 2.08 2.36 -4.10
CA ARG A 42 3.02 2.01 -3.05
C ARG A 42 4.05 3.11 -2.85
N VAL A 43 4.48 3.29 -1.63
CA VAL A 43 5.53 4.21 -1.20
C VAL A 43 6.54 3.47 -0.34
N LEU A 44 7.81 3.89 -0.41
CA LEU A 44 8.84 3.44 0.53
C LEU A 44 8.71 4.26 1.81
N VAL A 45 8.70 3.58 2.94
CA VAL A 45 8.60 4.23 4.24
C VAL A 45 9.51 3.56 5.27
N ALA A 46 10.04 4.37 6.19
CA ALA A 46 10.70 3.90 7.40
C ALA A 46 10.45 4.88 8.54
N SER A 47 10.63 4.45 9.78
CA SER A 47 10.54 5.35 10.92
C SER A 47 11.79 6.21 11.06
N PRO A 48 11.69 7.43 11.66
CA PRO A 48 12.84 8.25 12.00
C PRO A 48 13.88 7.49 12.85
N ALA A 49 13.41 6.62 13.74
CA ALA A 49 14.27 5.79 14.59
C ALA A 49 15.13 4.80 13.80
N TYR A 50 14.58 4.20 12.74
CA TYR A 50 15.36 3.35 11.83
C TYR A 50 16.41 4.17 11.08
N LEU A 51 15.98 5.29 10.51
CA LEU A 51 16.84 6.15 9.68
C LEU A 51 17.99 6.77 10.46
N SER A 52 17.79 7.12 11.72
CA SER A 52 18.86 7.65 12.58
C SER A 52 19.95 6.60 12.86
N ARG A 53 19.61 5.31 12.87
CA ARG A 53 20.56 4.21 13.13
C ARG A 53 21.26 3.69 11.88
N HIS A 54 20.56 3.70 10.75
CA HIS A 54 21.00 3.01 9.54
C HIS A 54 21.25 3.95 8.34
N GLY A 55 20.98 5.24 8.50
CA GLY A 55 21.06 6.21 7.41
C GLY A 55 19.85 6.17 6.49
N ARG A 56 19.82 7.12 5.56
CA ARG A 56 18.80 7.22 4.51
C ARG A 56 19.35 6.66 3.21
N PRO A 57 18.61 5.82 2.48
CA PRO A 57 18.99 5.46 1.12
C PRO A 57 18.93 6.70 0.22
N ALA A 58 19.97 6.93 -0.59
CA ALA A 58 20.05 8.01 -1.56
C ALA A 58 19.53 7.59 -2.94
N MET A 59 19.60 6.30 -3.25
CA MET A 59 19.14 5.69 -4.49
C MET A 59 18.49 4.32 -4.25
N LEU A 60 17.80 3.79 -5.24
CA LEU A 60 17.09 2.51 -5.12
C LEU A 60 18.03 1.34 -4.84
N GLU A 61 19.24 1.38 -5.34
CA GLU A 61 20.26 0.35 -5.18
C GLU A 61 20.73 0.22 -3.72
N ASP A 62 20.63 1.29 -2.93
CA ASP A 62 21.01 1.30 -1.51
C ASP A 62 20.07 0.41 -0.68
N LEU A 63 18.87 0.09 -1.18
CA LEU A 63 17.96 -0.84 -0.50
C LEU A 63 18.59 -2.21 -0.25
N SER A 64 19.60 -2.59 -1.04
CA SER A 64 20.37 -3.82 -0.84
C SER A 64 21.18 -3.85 0.48
N HIS A 65 21.44 -2.69 1.07
CA HIS A 65 22.18 -2.50 2.33
C HIS A 65 21.27 -2.24 3.52
N HIS A 66 19.96 -2.17 3.29
CA HIS A 66 18.96 -1.96 4.33
C HIS A 66 18.16 -3.23 4.65
N SER A 67 17.66 -3.31 5.88
CA SER A 67 16.64 -4.30 6.24
C SER A 67 15.33 -3.94 5.57
N CYS A 68 14.89 -4.75 4.60
CA CYS A 68 13.60 -4.58 3.96
C CYS A 68 12.56 -5.49 4.61
N LEU A 69 11.39 -4.93 4.91
CA LEU A 69 10.29 -5.66 5.53
C LEU A 69 9.44 -6.31 4.43
N LEU A 70 9.40 -7.63 4.44
CA LEU A 70 8.79 -8.39 3.37
C LEU A 70 7.33 -8.73 3.68
N TYR A 71 6.51 -8.67 2.65
CA TYR A 71 5.13 -9.12 2.68
C TYR A 71 4.94 -10.34 1.80
N MET A 72 4.11 -11.27 2.25
CA MET A 72 3.77 -12.48 1.50
C MET A 72 2.25 -12.54 1.30
N LEU A 73 1.83 -12.85 0.09
CA LEU A 73 0.42 -13.08 -0.24
C LEU A 73 0.30 -14.37 -1.06
N ASN A 74 -0.57 -15.28 -0.63
CA ASN A 74 -0.78 -16.58 -1.30
C ASN A 74 0.54 -17.31 -1.58
N GLU A 75 1.40 -17.44 -0.56
CA GLU A 75 2.71 -18.11 -0.64
C GLU A 75 3.72 -17.41 -1.56
N HIS A 76 3.36 -16.28 -2.16
CA HIS A 76 4.26 -15.46 -2.96
C HIS A 76 4.88 -14.34 -2.13
N VAL A 77 6.21 -14.33 -1.99
CA VAL A 77 6.95 -13.28 -1.30
C VAL A 77 7.17 -12.10 -2.25
N TYR A 78 6.80 -10.90 -1.80
CA TYR A 78 7.03 -9.66 -2.53
C TYR A 78 8.42 -9.11 -2.21
N ASP A 79 9.45 -9.74 -2.76
CA ASP A 79 10.87 -9.42 -2.61
C ASP A 79 11.47 -8.68 -3.82
N ASN A 80 10.63 -8.34 -4.79
CA ASN A 80 10.97 -7.55 -5.97
C ASN A 80 10.06 -6.33 -6.05
N TRP A 81 10.57 -5.18 -5.59
CA TRP A 81 9.81 -3.93 -5.56
C TRP A 81 9.90 -3.19 -6.89
N LYS A 82 8.76 -2.70 -7.38
CA LYS A 82 8.68 -2.08 -8.71
C LYS A 82 8.56 -0.57 -8.61
N PHE A 83 9.42 0.13 -9.38
CA PHE A 83 9.44 1.58 -9.53
C PHE A 83 9.46 1.92 -11.02
N GLY A 84 8.28 2.23 -11.59
CA GLY A 84 8.14 2.37 -13.04
C GLY A 84 8.52 1.08 -13.77
N GLN A 85 9.56 1.13 -14.58
CA GLN A 85 10.08 -0.04 -15.31
C GLN A 85 11.15 -0.83 -14.53
N GLN A 86 11.67 -0.26 -13.44
CA GLN A 86 12.71 -0.90 -12.65
C GLN A 86 12.10 -1.89 -11.67
N LYS A 87 12.79 -3.02 -11.46
CA LYS A 87 12.50 -4.00 -10.42
C LYS A 87 13.73 -4.11 -9.53
N ILE A 88 13.56 -3.84 -8.27
CA ILE A 88 14.63 -3.84 -7.27
C ILE A 88 14.46 -5.07 -6.38
N PRO A 89 15.38 -6.03 -6.45
CA PRO A 89 15.38 -7.15 -5.51
C PRO A 89 15.78 -6.65 -4.13
N VAL A 90 15.00 -7.05 -3.13
CA VAL A 90 15.22 -6.65 -1.74
C VAL A 90 15.30 -7.86 -0.83
N LYS A 91 15.94 -7.69 0.33
CA LYS A 91 16.11 -8.76 1.31
C LYS A 91 15.79 -8.25 2.71
N GLY A 92 15.31 -9.15 3.54
CA GLY A 92 15.07 -8.88 4.95
C GLY A 92 14.77 -10.14 5.72
N LEU A 93 14.95 -10.08 7.03
CA LEU A 93 14.71 -11.22 7.93
C LEU A 93 13.24 -11.30 8.39
N LEU A 94 12.52 -10.18 8.32
CA LEU A 94 11.13 -10.10 8.77
C LEU A 94 10.21 -10.25 7.56
N LEU A 95 9.39 -11.28 7.61
CA LEU A 95 8.40 -11.64 6.60
C LEU A 95 7.06 -11.93 7.29
N SER A 96 5.98 -11.34 6.81
CA SER A 96 4.62 -11.61 7.29
C SER A 96 3.64 -11.72 6.13
N ASP A 97 2.60 -12.52 6.32
CA ASP A 97 1.42 -12.58 5.46
C ASP A 97 0.30 -11.60 5.91
N ASP A 98 0.55 -10.86 6.99
CA ASP A 98 -0.30 -9.79 7.49
C ASP A 98 0.34 -8.43 7.14
N ALA A 99 -0.35 -7.67 6.29
CA ALA A 99 0.14 -6.38 5.82
C ALA A 99 0.22 -5.33 6.93
N ASP A 100 -0.61 -5.41 7.98
CA ASP A 100 -0.58 -4.48 9.12
C ASP A 100 0.61 -4.78 10.03
N VAL A 101 0.99 -6.04 10.21
CA VAL A 101 2.20 -6.44 10.94
C VAL A 101 3.43 -5.82 10.28
N VAL A 102 3.55 -5.87 8.95
CA VAL A 102 4.66 -5.22 8.22
C VAL A 102 4.68 -3.70 8.47
N ARG A 103 3.51 -3.05 8.51
CA ARG A 103 3.40 -1.62 8.86
C ARG A 103 3.87 -1.34 10.28
N LEU A 104 3.45 -2.14 11.24
CA LEU A 104 3.84 -2.00 12.64
C LEU A 104 5.35 -2.19 12.85
N TRP A 105 5.98 -3.13 12.14
CA TRP A 105 7.43 -3.28 12.16
C TRP A 105 8.15 -2.05 11.61
N ALA A 106 7.64 -1.44 10.53
CA ALA A 106 8.22 -0.21 10.01
C ALA A 106 8.17 0.93 11.05
N ILE A 107 7.02 1.09 11.74
CA ILE A 107 6.85 2.07 12.83
C ILE A 107 7.81 1.76 13.99
N ALA A 108 7.97 0.50 14.35
CA ALA A 108 8.89 0.06 15.41
C ALA A 108 10.38 0.25 15.06
N GLY A 109 10.70 0.57 13.82
CA GLY A 109 12.08 0.82 13.39
C GLY A 109 12.88 -0.42 13.02
N GLU A 110 12.19 -1.46 12.54
CA GLU A 110 12.81 -2.73 12.16
C GLU A 110 13.30 -2.75 10.71
N GLY A 111 12.89 -1.77 9.88
CA GLY A 111 13.31 -1.72 8.49
C GLY A 111 12.54 -0.75 7.63
N ILE A 112 12.81 -0.86 6.32
CA ILE A 112 12.12 -0.14 5.25
C ILE A 112 10.98 -1.02 4.75
N ALA A 113 9.77 -0.44 4.64
CA ALA A 113 8.60 -1.10 4.08
C ALA A 113 8.18 -0.46 2.75
N TYR A 114 7.63 -1.28 1.84
CA TYR A 114 7.04 -0.82 0.59
C TYR A 114 5.54 -1.06 0.62
N LYS A 115 4.81 -0.04 1.06
CA LYS A 115 3.40 -0.12 1.44
C LYS A 115 2.50 0.72 0.55
N SER A 116 1.23 0.34 0.45
CA SER A 116 0.20 1.21 -0.10
C SER A 116 0.17 2.53 0.67
N TRP A 117 0.05 3.65 -0.05
CA TRP A 117 -0.13 4.96 0.59
C TRP A 117 -1.30 4.98 1.56
N LEU A 118 -2.43 4.36 1.18
CA LEU A 118 -3.63 4.31 2.02
C LEU A 118 -3.39 3.61 3.35
N ASP A 119 -2.45 2.65 3.42
CA ASP A 119 -2.13 1.94 4.66
C ASP A 119 -1.27 2.78 5.61
N VAL A 120 -0.41 3.64 5.07
CA VAL A 120 0.63 4.35 5.85
C VAL A 120 0.39 5.86 5.94
N ARG A 121 -0.67 6.38 5.30
CA ARG A 121 -0.96 7.81 5.24
C ARG A 121 -0.95 8.48 6.61
N GLU A 122 -1.68 7.92 7.58
CA GLU A 122 -1.78 8.49 8.93
C GLU A 122 -0.43 8.46 9.66
N ASP A 123 0.38 7.44 9.42
CA ASP A 123 1.71 7.33 10.01
C ASP A 123 2.67 8.36 9.43
N VAL A 124 2.57 8.61 8.12
CA VAL A 124 3.39 9.65 7.46
C VAL A 124 2.95 11.04 7.90
N LEU A 125 1.65 11.33 7.91
CA LEU A 125 1.12 12.63 8.32
C LEU A 125 1.41 12.94 9.80
N SER A 126 1.49 11.92 10.65
CA SER A 126 1.84 12.06 12.08
C SER A 126 3.34 12.03 12.36
N GLY A 127 4.19 11.84 11.34
CA GLY A 127 5.65 11.77 11.48
C GLY A 127 6.17 10.45 12.08
N ARG A 128 5.32 9.42 12.25
CA ARG A 128 5.77 8.08 12.69
C ARG A 128 6.56 7.36 11.60
N LEU A 129 6.23 7.64 10.35
CA LEU A 129 6.94 7.16 9.18
C LEU A 129 7.31 8.32 8.27
N GLU A 130 8.39 8.17 7.53
CA GLU A 130 8.85 9.12 6.51
C GLU A 130 8.87 8.44 5.16
N ILE A 131 8.50 9.18 4.10
CA ILE A 131 8.63 8.69 2.73
C ILE A 131 10.10 8.78 2.31
N LEU A 132 10.59 7.71 1.68
CA LEU A 132 11.94 7.62 1.16
C LEU A 132 11.91 7.59 -0.36
N LEU A 133 12.94 8.16 -1.00
CA LEU A 133 13.14 8.14 -2.44
C LEU A 133 11.86 8.58 -3.20
N ALA A 134 11.25 9.68 -2.73
CA ALA A 134 9.95 10.17 -3.19
C ALA A 134 9.91 10.50 -4.70
N GLN A 135 11.08 10.79 -5.31
CA GLN A 135 11.24 10.97 -6.74
C GLN A 135 10.91 9.72 -7.56
N HIS A 136 11.00 8.51 -6.97
CA HIS A 136 10.66 7.27 -7.64
C HIS A 136 9.19 6.92 -7.44
N LEU A 137 8.46 6.84 -8.56
CA LEU A 137 7.06 6.42 -8.53
C LEU A 137 6.94 4.93 -8.24
N GLY A 138 6.40 4.60 -7.09
CA GLY A 138 6.08 3.22 -6.76
C GLY A 138 4.95 2.65 -7.62
N GLU A 139 4.81 1.34 -7.55
CA GLU A 139 3.80 0.56 -8.28
C GLU A 139 2.38 1.05 -7.96
N LEU A 140 1.52 1.10 -8.98
CA LEU A 140 0.09 1.32 -8.79
C LEU A 140 -0.50 0.20 -7.93
N SER A 141 -1.25 0.59 -6.92
CA SER A 141 -1.96 -0.31 -6.01
C SER A 141 -3.41 0.18 -5.84
N PRO A 142 -4.21 0.16 -6.93
CA PRO A 142 -5.57 0.69 -6.88
C PRO A 142 -6.40 -0.06 -5.84
N LEU A 143 -7.21 0.69 -5.08
CA LEU A 143 -8.20 0.10 -4.20
C LEU A 143 -9.52 0.00 -4.96
N ASN A 144 -10.11 -1.19 -5.02
CA ASN A 144 -11.29 -1.50 -5.80
C ASN A 144 -12.40 -2.10 -4.94
N LEU A 145 -13.64 -1.74 -5.26
CA LEU A 145 -14.84 -2.46 -4.83
C LEU A 145 -15.16 -3.51 -5.91
N VAL A 146 -15.26 -4.76 -5.50
CA VAL A 146 -15.48 -5.91 -6.38
C VAL A 146 -16.78 -6.61 -6.01
N CYS A 147 -17.64 -6.85 -7.00
CA CYS A 147 -18.86 -7.64 -6.86
C CYS A 147 -18.76 -8.91 -7.71
N PRO A 148 -19.15 -10.10 -7.19
CA PRO A 148 -19.12 -11.35 -7.94
C PRO A 148 -19.93 -11.32 -9.23
N HIS A 149 -21.07 -10.64 -9.23
CA HIS A 149 -21.98 -10.53 -10.37
C HIS A 149 -22.57 -9.13 -10.53
N ARG A 150 -22.90 -8.75 -11.76
CA ARG A 150 -23.52 -7.46 -12.09
C ARG A 150 -24.82 -7.19 -11.30
N LYS A 151 -25.59 -8.25 -11.01
CA LYS A 151 -26.85 -8.12 -10.23
C LYS A 151 -26.63 -7.68 -8.78
N GLN A 152 -25.44 -7.94 -8.23
CA GLN A 152 -25.07 -7.52 -6.86
C GLN A 152 -24.67 -6.04 -6.80
N TYR A 153 -24.40 -5.38 -7.93
CA TYR A 153 -24.19 -3.94 -7.96
C TYR A 153 -25.51 -3.16 -7.81
N SER A 154 -26.15 -3.39 -6.67
CA SER A 154 -27.44 -2.82 -6.28
C SER A 154 -27.35 -1.30 -6.01
N PRO A 155 -28.50 -0.59 -5.86
CA PRO A 155 -28.50 0.81 -5.43
C PRO A 155 -27.74 1.05 -4.11
N ALA A 156 -27.86 0.13 -3.15
CA ALA A 156 -27.15 0.22 -1.87
C ALA A 156 -25.62 0.12 -2.06
N VAL A 157 -25.15 -0.82 -2.92
CA VAL A 157 -23.73 -0.95 -3.24
C VAL A 157 -23.21 0.27 -3.98
N ARG A 158 -24.01 0.86 -4.88
CA ARG A 158 -23.65 2.13 -5.56
C ARG A 158 -23.49 3.28 -4.57
N GLN A 159 -24.39 3.39 -3.61
CA GLN A 159 -24.34 4.42 -2.57
C GLN A 159 -23.08 4.23 -1.69
N LEU A 160 -22.77 2.99 -1.28
CA LEU A 160 -21.56 2.67 -0.55
C LEU A 160 -20.30 3.04 -1.35
N HIS A 161 -20.24 2.65 -2.62
CA HIS A 161 -19.14 3.01 -3.51
C HIS A 161 -18.93 4.54 -3.58
N GLN A 162 -20.01 5.30 -3.80
CA GLN A 162 -19.94 6.76 -3.86
C GLN A 162 -19.47 7.38 -2.53
N MET A 163 -19.94 6.85 -1.40
CA MET A 163 -19.55 7.32 -0.07
C MET A 163 -18.06 7.08 0.16
N LEU A 164 -17.57 5.87 -0.11
CA LEU A 164 -16.17 5.51 0.05
C LEU A 164 -15.26 6.29 -0.90
N SER A 165 -15.65 6.44 -2.16
CA SER A 165 -14.87 7.22 -3.15
C SER A 165 -14.73 8.69 -2.74
N ARG A 166 -15.81 9.30 -2.23
CA ARG A 166 -15.76 10.68 -1.70
C ARG A 166 -14.87 10.80 -0.48
N HIS A 167 -14.91 9.81 0.42
CA HIS A 167 -14.07 9.79 1.61
C HIS A 167 -12.59 9.67 1.27
N LEU A 168 -12.24 8.87 0.26
CA LEU A 168 -10.85 8.63 -0.14
C LEU A 168 -10.28 9.73 -1.07
N ALA A 169 -11.14 10.47 -1.77
CA ALA A 169 -10.68 11.45 -2.76
C ALA A 169 -9.66 12.48 -2.23
N PRO A 170 -9.80 13.06 -1.03
CA PRO A 170 -8.81 14.00 -0.50
C PRO A 170 -7.42 13.39 -0.28
N PHE A 171 -7.32 12.08 -0.04
CA PHE A 171 -6.06 11.42 0.28
C PHE A 171 -5.07 11.38 -0.89
N ALA A 172 -5.53 11.64 -2.11
CA ALA A 172 -4.66 11.82 -3.28
C ALA A 172 -3.82 13.09 -3.16
N ALA A 173 -4.42 14.17 -2.69
CA ALA A 173 -3.70 15.43 -2.47
C ALA A 173 -2.69 15.30 -1.33
N ASP A 174 -3.04 14.58 -0.26
CA ASP A 174 -2.13 14.32 0.85
C ASP A 174 -0.89 13.53 0.38
N MET A 175 -1.07 12.53 -0.49
CA MET A 175 0.05 11.79 -1.07
C MET A 175 0.98 12.69 -1.89
N ALA A 176 0.42 13.56 -2.71
CA ALA A 176 1.20 14.48 -3.53
C ALA A 176 1.99 15.46 -2.65
N ALA A 177 1.35 16.03 -1.63
CA ALA A 177 1.99 16.94 -0.68
C ALA A 177 3.09 16.24 0.14
N ALA A 178 2.81 15.04 0.67
CA ALA A 178 3.79 14.28 1.46
C ALA A 178 5.04 13.91 0.63
N ARG A 179 4.86 13.56 -0.65
CA ARG A 179 5.98 13.28 -1.56
C ARG A 179 6.78 14.53 -1.86
N ALA A 180 6.13 15.65 -2.17
CA ALA A 180 6.81 16.91 -2.43
C ALA A 180 7.66 17.37 -1.22
N ASN A 181 7.15 17.20 -0.01
CA ASN A 181 7.89 17.51 1.22
C ASN A 181 9.10 16.59 1.42
N ALA A 182 9.01 15.32 1.00
CA ALA A 182 10.10 14.36 1.12
C ALA A 182 11.20 14.53 0.05
N GLU A 183 10.91 15.26 -1.04
CA GLU A 183 11.89 15.59 -2.09
C GLU A 183 12.76 16.82 -1.75
N ILE A 184 12.36 17.62 -0.75
CA ILE A 184 13.15 18.78 -0.31
C ILE A 184 14.25 18.25 0.62
N PRO A 185 15.55 18.30 0.23
CA PRO A 185 16.60 17.95 1.16
C PRO A 185 16.56 18.92 2.34
N ASP A 186 16.72 18.39 3.55
CA ASP A 186 16.90 19.21 4.76
C ASP A 186 18.03 20.23 4.50
N SER A 187 17.68 21.50 4.29
CA SER A 187 18.63 22.58 4.07
C SER A 187 19.20 23.13 5.40
N THR A 188 19.24 22.30 6.44
CA THR A 188 19.81 22.62 7.75
C THR A 188 20.79 21.53 8.18
N ALA A 189 22.02 21.62 7.67
CA ALA A 189 23.21 21.02 8.26
C ALA A 189 24.29 22.09 8.38
#